data_15d1d1d7ebf857cc24ed29b4db6b0bdc
#
_entry.id   15d1d1d7ebf857cc24ed29b4db6b0bdc
#
_cell.length_a   1.000
_cell.length_b   1.000
_cell.length_c   1.000
_cell.angle_alpha   90.00
_cell.angle_beta   90.00
_cell.angle_gamma   90.00
#
_symmetry.space_group_name_H-M   'P 1'
#
loop_
_entity.id
_entity.type
_entity.pdbx_description
1 polymer ?
#
loop_
_entity_poly.entity_id
_entity_poly.type
_entity_poly.pdbx_seq_one_letter_code
_entity_poly.pdbx_strand_id
1 'polypeptide(L)'
;MKKKGHVFSFMGYLILFATIAVIIVVALFVYDEAGEKFAGNKPVLSGIMLLTIAFLALVCTVIDAIRRKITVLRPVGQILEATQRIASGDFSVRLQISHSYRKYDEYDIIAENINKMAAELAKTEVLHNDFVSNVSHELKTPLAVIQNYATALQNTSTDAPVGKHYAQVIAATSARLAELVSNILKLNKLENQELLPQYEKIRLDEMLAQALLRFEEKIDEKNLELECELPEMTIVSDAGYLEIIWNNLISNAVKFTEPNGKIGVTLQRENEWTVVKISDSGCGIFPETGARIFDKFYQGDTSHAQEGNGLGLALVKKVIDILGGEISVESEVGKGSAFLVRLKGEQE
;
A
#
# COMPACT_ATOMS: atom_id res chain seq x y z
N MET A 1 -0.75 15.59 24.25
CA MET A 1 0.62 16.10 23.98
C MET A 1 1.60 15.40 24.92
N LYS A 2 2.41 14.43 24.43
CA LYS A 2 3.49 13.82 25.24
C LYS A 2 4.59 14.85 25.45
N LYS A 3 5.00 15.10 26.70
CA LYS A 3 6.12 16.03 27.02
C LYS A 3 7.41 15.45 26.41
N LYS A 4 7.99 16.12 25.39
CA LYS A 4 9.29 15.78 24.83
C LYS A 4 10.36 15.87 25.90
N GLY A 5 11.05 14.76 26.19
CA GLY A 5 12.32 14.75 26.89
C GLY A 5 13.45 14.83 25.85
N HIS A 6 14.51 15.55 26.12
CA HIS A 6 15.70 15.53 25.27
C HIS A 6 16.65 14.42 25.74
N VAL A 7 17.33 13.74 24.80
CA VAL A 7 18.39 12.74 25.09
C VAL A 7 19.47 13.34 26.01
N PHE A 8 19.72 14.64 25.89
CA PHE A 8 20.52 15.44 26.83
C PHE A 8 19.61 16.05 27.89
N SER A 9 19.14 15.22 28.82
CA SER A 9 18.32 15.71 29.93
C SER A 9 19.15 16.58 30.86
N PHE A 10 18.63 17.75 31.24
CA PHE A 10 19.16 18.59 32.35
C PHE A 10 19.50 17.77 33.59
N MET A 11 18.75 16.69 33.84
CA MET A 11 19.00 15.74 34.91
C MET A 11 20.34 15.00 34.75
N GLY A 12 20.74 14.69 33.49
CA GLY A 12 22.06 14.04 33.22
C GLY A 12 23.25 14.97 33.55
N TYR A 13 23.12 16.26 33.24
CA TYR A 13 24.13 17.27 33.63
C TYR A 13 24.15 17.49 35.15
N LEU A 14 22.98 17.46 35.81
CA LEU A 14 22.86 17.61 37.23
C LEU A 14 23.50 16.43 37.99
N ILE A 15 23.34 15.20 37.48
CA ILE A 15 24.00 14.00 38.02
C ILE A 15 25.52 14.10 37.83
N LEU A 16 25.98 14.53 36.65
CA LEU A 16 27.43 14.70 36.41
C LEU A 16 28.03 15.79 37.32
N PHE A 17 27.30 16.91 37.47
CA PHE A 17 27.72 17.98 38.39
C PHE A 17 27.77 17.48 39.82
N ALA A 18 26.76 16.74 40.29
CA ALA A 18 26.74 16.16 41.65
C ALA A 18 27.87 15.16 41.86
N THR A 19 28.20 14.31 40.88
CA THR A 19 29.34 13.38 40.99
C THR A 19 30.65 14.11 41.06
N ILE A 20 30.88 15.17 40.26
CA ILE A 20 32.09 16.00 40.34
C ILE A 20 32.18 16.71 41.70
N ALA A 21 31.08 17.26 42.19
CA ALA A 21 31.04 17.92 43.50
C ALA A 21 31.41 16.96 44.65
N VAL A 22 30.85 15.76 44.64
CA VAL A 22 31.18 14.71 45.62
C VAL A 22 32.67 14.33 45.54
N ILE A 23 33.22 14.20 44.34
CA ILE A 23 34.64 13.92 44.10
C ILE A 23 35.51 14.99 44.73
N ILE A 24 35.21 16.28 44.51
CA ILE A 24 35.97 17.39 45.09
C ILE A 24 35.90 17.36 46.61
N VAL A 25 34.73 17.14 47.20
CA VAL A 25 34.55 17.06 48.65
C VAL A 25 35.38 15.91 49.25
N VAL A 26 35.33 14.73 48.64
CA VAL A 26 36.12 13.57 49.07
C VAL A 26 37.62 13.86 48.97
N ALA A 27 38.09 14.48 47.88
CA ALA A 27 39.48 14.85 47.70
C ALA A 27 39.98 15.85 48.77
N LEU A 28 39.15 16.85 49.10
CA LEU A 28 39.43 17.81 50.15
C LEU A 28 39.47 17.15 51.54
N PHE A 29 38.56 16.26 51.86
CA PHE A 29 38.53 15.52 53.12
C PHE A 29 39.80 14.62 53.29
N VAL A 30 40.16 13.90 52.21
CA VAL A 30 41.40 13.07 52.22
C VAL A 30 42.64 13.95 52.36
N TYR A 31 42.66 15.15 51.78
CA TYR A 31 43.75 16.11 51.92
C TYR A 31 43.92 16.57 53.39
N ASP A 32 42.80 16.92 54.04
CA ASP A 32 42.80 17.42 55.43
C ASP A 32 43.27 16.34 56.41
N GLU A 33 42.67 15.14 56.34
CA GLU A 33 43.07 13.98 57.17
C GLU A 33 44.49 13.55 56.94
N ALA A 34 45.00 13.53 55.70
CA ALA A 34 46.36 13.22 55.38
C ALA A 34 47.36 14.32 55.85
N GLY A 35 46.90 15.62 55.79
CA GLY A 35 47.67 16.76 56.26
C GLY A 35 47.96 16.72 57.76
N GLU A 36 46.93 16.32 58.55
CA GLU A 36 47.10 16.13 59.98
C GLU A 36 48.08 15.00 60.32
N LYS A 37 48.03 13.86 59.62
CA LYS A 37 48.89 12.67 59.91
C LYS A 37 50.30 12.79 59.40
N PHE A 38 50.55 13.55 58.35
CA PHE A 38 51.86 13.64 57.67
C PHE A 38 52.37 15.10 57.59
N ALA A 39 52.07 15.92 58.60
CA ALA A 39 52.37 17.37 58.70
C ALA A 39 53.87 17.74 58.66
N GLY A 40 54.77 17.01 58.13
CA GLY A 40 56.16 17.35 57.90
C GLY A 40 56.76 16.74 56.64
N ASN A 41 55.99 15.91 55.92
CA ASN A 41 56.48 15.14 54.77
C ASN A 41 55.74 15.49 53.51
N LYS A 42 56.06 16.65 52.89
CA LYS A 42 55.40 17.16 51.65
C LYS A 42 55.39 16.17 50.51
N PRO A 43 56.43 15.36 50.20
CA PRO A 43 56.38 14.40 49.11
C PRO A 43 55.41 13.25 49.35
N VAL A 44 55.20 12.80 50.60
CA VAL A 44 54.19 11.77 50.92
C VAL A 44 52.76 12.32 50.73
N LEU A 45 52.47 13.53 51.18
CA LEU A 45 51.19 14.20 51.04
C LEU A 45 50.87 14.41 49.59
N SER A 46 51.79 14.87 48.76
CA SER A 46 51.56 15.04 47.30
C SER A 46 51.32 13.71 46.59
N GLY A 47 51.97 12.63 46.99
CA GLY A 47 51.80 11.27 46.51
C GLY A 47 50.35 10.75 46.78
N ILE A 48 49.91 10.91 48.06
CA ILE A 48 48.54 10.54 48.46
C ILE A 48 47.49 11.32 47.66
N MET A 49 47.66 12.64 47.48
CA MET A 49 46.75 13.45 46.65
C MET A 49 46.73 12.98 45.21
N LEU A 50 47.84 12.68 44.58
CA LEU A 50 47.92 12.24 43.21
C LEU A 50 47.23 10.89 43.02
N LEU A 51 47.41 9.95 43.96
CA LEU A 51 46.69 8.67 43.94
C LEU A 51 45.19 8.82 44.14
N THR A 52 44.75 9.72 45.03
CA THR A 52 43.33 9.99 45.26
C THR A 52 42.65 10.58 44.03
N ILE A 53 43.30 11.56 43.41
CA ILE A 53 42.78 12.18 42.16
C ILE A 53 42.71 11.13 41.04
N ALA A 54 43.76 10.31 40.87
CA ALA A 54 43.80 9.25 39.86
C ALA A 54 42.68 8.21 40.10
N PHE A 55 42.45 7.81 41.32
CA PHE A 55 41.35 6.88 41.69
C PHE A 55 39.97 7.47 41.41
N LEU A 56 39.73 8.73 41.82
CA LEU A 56 38.47 9.40 41.60
C LEU A 56 38.20 9.64 40.11
N ALA A 57 39.23 9.98 39.31
CA ALA A 57 39.13 10.08 37.88
C ALA A 57 38.78 8.74 37.23
N LEU A 58 39.36 7.64 37.70
CA LEU A 58 39.02 6.30 37.25
C LEU A 58 37.55 5.95 37.52
N VAL A 59 37.06 6.23 38.73
CA VAL A 59 35.66 6.00 39.13
C VAL A 59 34.70 6.81 38.23
N CYS A 60 35.03 8.08 37.99
CA CYS A 60 34.26 8.94 37.10
C CYS A 60 34.15 8.37 35.67
N THR A 61 35.30 7.92 35.14
CA THR A 61 35.37 7.34 33.80
C THR A 61 34.52 6.06 33.69
N VAL A 62 34.54 5.22 34.71
CA VAL A 62 33.73 3.99 34.75
C VAL A 62 32.23 4.32 34.80
N ILE A 63 31.83 5.28 35.64
CA ILE A 63 30.42 5.73 35.74
C ILE A 63 29.94 6.28 34.39
N ASP A 64 30.74 7.14 33.74
CA ASP A 64 30.38 7.72 32.43
C ASP A 64 30.32 6.64 31.34
N ALA A 65 31.24 5.69 31.32
CA ALA A 65 31.23 4.57 30.39
C ALA A 65 29.97 3.70 30.56
N ILE A 66 29.56 3.39 31.80
CA ILE A 66 28.31 2.65 32.07
C ILE A 66 27.09 3.46 31.62
N ARG A 67 27.06 4.74 31.98
CA ARG A 67 25.99 5.64 31.55
C ARG A 67 25.86 5.67 30.03
N ARG A 68 26.96 5.91 29.31
CA ARG A 68 27.03 5.96 27.85
C ARG A 68 26.59 4.65 27.23
N LYS A 69 26.97 3.51 27.80
CA LYS A 69 26.55 2.18 27.34
C LYS A 69 25.03 2.01 27.42
N ILE A 70 24.41 2.46 28.51
CA ILE A 70 22.96 2.28 28.74
C ILE A 70 22.13 3.29 27.95
N THR A 71 22.54 4.57 27.94
CA THR A 71 21.72 5.66 27.38
C THR A 71 21.93 5.90 25.90
N VAL A 72 23.05 5.44 25.31
CA VAL A 72 23.36 5.69 23.90
C VAL A 72 23.64 4.39 23.15
N LEU A 73 24.63 3.57 23.61
CA LEU A 73 25.08 2.44 22.81
C LEU A 73 24.02 1.34 22.67
N ARG A 74 23.26 1.06 23.72
CA ARG A 74 22.19 0.05 23.69
C ARG A 74 21.04 0.44 22.75
N PRO A 75 20.41 1.63 22.86
CA PRO A 75 19.37 2.05 21.93
C PRO A 75 19.84 2.10 20.48
N VAL A 76 21.03 2.65 20.23
CA VAL A 76 21.61 2.70 18.88
C VAL A 76 21.87 1.28 18.33
N GLY A 77 22.36 0.36 19.16
CA GLY A 77 22.55 -1.04 18.77
C GLY A 77 21.23 -1.73 18.40
N GLN A 78 20.17 -1.51 19.18
CA GLN A 78 18.84 -2.06 18.88
C GLN A 78 18.26 -1.50 17.57
N ILE A 79 18.42 -0.20 17.33
CA ILE A 79 18.01 0.46 16.09
C ILE A 79 18.79 -0.14 14.91
N LEU A 80 20.10 -0.28 15.03
CA LEU A 80 20.94 -0.84 13.97
C LEU A 80 20.56 -2.29 13.64
N GLU A 81 20.35 -3.12 14.66
CA GLU A 81 19.90 -4.51 14.47
C GLU A 81 18.55 -4.57 13.79
N ALA A 82 17.58 -3.76 14.24
CA ALA A 82 16.24 -3.71 13.65
C ALA A 82 16.29 -3.27 12.18
N THR A 83 17.05 -2.24 11.86
CA THR A 83 17.20 -1.78 10.47
C THR A 83 17.89 -2.81 9.58
N GLN A 84 18.89 -3.54 10.09
CA GLN A 84 19.52 -4.64 9.35
C GLN A 84 18.54 -5.79 9.09
N ARG A 85 17.73 -6.17 10.07
CA ARG A 85 16.68 -7.20 9.89
C ARG A 85 15.64 -6.78 8.87
N ILE A 86 15.16 -5.53 8.94
CA ILE A 86 14.23 -4.98 7.94
C ILE A 86 14.87 -5.00 6.55
N ALA A 87 16.13 -4.60 6.42
CA ALA A 87 16.85 -4.63 5.14
C ALA A 87 17.06 -6.05 4.59
N SER A 88 17.07 -7.08 5.45
CA SER A 88 17.12 -8.49 5.04
C SER A 88 15.74 -9.12 4.77
N GLY A 89 14.65 -8.33 4.84
CA GLY A 89 13.29 -8.80 4.55
C GLY A 89 12.51 -9.26 5.78
N ASP A 90 13.03 -9.11 6.99
CA ASP A 90 12.27 -9.44 8.20
C ASP A 90 11.48 -8.21 8.69
N PHE A 91 10.27 -8.07 8.21
CA PHE A 91 9.37 -6.97 8.59
C PHE A 91 8.55 -7.23 9.86
N SER A 92 8.77 -8.39 10.51
CA SER A 92 8.09 -8.72 11.78
C SER A 92 8.70 -7.95 12.97
N VAL A 93 9.86 -7.34 12.79
CA VAL A 93 10.61 -6.61 13.81
C VAL A 93 9.77 -5.50 14.43
N ARG A 94 9.79 -5.43 15.77
CA ARG A 94 9.21 -4.32 16.53
C ARG A 94 10.20 -3.87 17.58
N LEU A 95 10.59 -2.59 17.49
CA LEU A 95 11.46 -1.95 18.46
C LEU A 95 10.66 -1.53 19.68
N GLN A 96 11.13 -1.94 20.85
CA GLN A 96 10.68 -1.43 22.14
C GLN A 96 11.88 -0.84 22.84
N ILE A 97 12.00 0.48 22.85
CA ILE A 97 13.09 1.16 23.55
C ILE A 97 12.66 1.36 24.99
N SER A 98 13.36 0.65 25.90
CA SER A 98 13.10 0.75 27.33
C SER A 98 13.90 1.91 27.92
N HIS A 99 13.20 2.91 28.46
CA HIS A 99 13.83 4.07 29.07
C HIS A 99 14.25 3.84 30.51
N SER A 100 15.47 4.27 30.83
CA SER A 100 15.96 4.30 32.21
C SER A 100 15.23 5.34 33.08
N TYR A 101 14.58 6.35 32.48
CA TYR A 101 13.96 7.49 33.15
C TYR A 101 12.47 7.74 32.81
N ARG A 102 11.78 6.81 32.15
CA ARG A 102 10.34 6.90 31.81
C ARG A 102 9.89 8.17 31.07
N LYS A 103 10.80 8.84 30.35
CA LYS A 103 10.46 10.00 29.51
C LYS A 103 10.58 9.63 28.04
N TYR A 104 9.57 10.01 27.26
CA TYR A 104 9.54 9.90 25.81
C TYR A 104 10.64 10.81 25.21
N ASP A 105 11.56 10.23 24.44
CA ASP A 105 12.72 10.91 23.85
C ASP A 105 12.82 10.70 22.32
N GLU A 106 13.90 11.17 21.74
CA GLU A 106 14.15 11.07 20.30
C GLU A 106 14.29 9.62 19.82
N TYR A 107 14.76 8.70 20.66
CA TYR A 107 14.84 7.28 20.33
C TYR A 107 13.46 6.63 20.22
N ASP A 108 12.47 7.08 21.00
CA ASP A 108 11.09 6.63 20.87
C ASP A 108 10.50 7.03 19.52
N ILE A 109 10.74 8.27 19.10
CA ILE A 109 10.27 8.77 17.81
C ILE A 109 10.87 7.94 16.67
N ILE A 110 12.18 7.64 16.77
CA ILE A 110 12.85 6.78 15.79
C ILE A 110 12.25 5.38 15.79
N ALA A 111 12.02 4.78 16.97
CA ALA A 111 11.44 3.46 17.10
C ALA A 111 10.02 3.39 16.55
N GLU A 112 9.17 4.40 16.87
CA GLU A 112 7.81 4.50 16.32
C GLU A 112 7.83 4.60 14.78
N ASN A 113 8.72 5.40 14.21
CA ASN A 113 8.86 5.54 12.76
C ASN A 113 9.36 4.25 12.09
N ILE A 114 10.36 3.58 12.69
CA ILE A 114 10.86 2.30 12.18
C ILE A 114 9.76 1.23 12.28
N ASN A 115 9.02 1.17 13.38
CA ASN A 115 7.91 0.23 13.54
C ASN A 115 6.81 0.48 12.51
N LYS A 116 6.50 1.75 12.21
CA LYS A 116 5.55 2.11 11.16
C LYS A 116 6.05 1.69 9.79
N MET A 117 7.32 1.97 9.45
CA MET A 117 7.91 1.52 8.19
C MET A 117 7.88 -0.01 8.06
N ALA A 118 8.26 -0.75 9.10
CA ALA A 118 8.21 -2.21 9.10
C ALA A 118 6.79 -2.74 8.90
N ALA A 119 5.79 -2.09 9.50
CA ALA A 119 4.38 -2.47 9.32
C ALA A 119 3.88 -2.24 7.89
N GLU A 120 4.23 -1.11 7.27
CA GLU A 120 3.86 -0.82 5.88
C GLU A 120 4.57 -1.76 4.89
N LEU A 121 5.86 -2.06 5.12
CA LEU A 121 6.60 -3.03 4.31
C LEU A 121 6.02 -4.45 4.43
N ALA A 122 5.70 -4.90 5.65
CA ALA A 122 5.04 -6.19 5.88
C ALA A 122 3.70 -6.29 5.14
N LYS A 123 2.89 -5.22 5.18
CA LYS A 123 1.62 -5.16 4.45
C LYS A 123 1.84 -5.24 2.93
N THR A 124 2.83 -4.51 2.41
CA THR A 124 3.17 -4.54 0.99
C THR A 124 3.64 -5.92 0.54
N GLU A 125 4.45 -6.60 1.36
CA GLU A 125 4.92 -7.96 1.08
C GLU A 125 3.76 -8.96 1.01
N VAL A 126 2.83 -8.93 1.97
CA VAL A 126 1.63 -9.78 1.97
C VAL A 126 0.81 -9.55 0.71
N LEU A 127 0.53 -8.28 0.36
CA LEU A 127 -0.22 -7.94 -0.85
C LEU A 127 0.49 -8.38 -2.13
N HIS A 128 1.82 -8.31 -2.16
CA HIS A 128 2.61 -8.78 -3.30
C HIS A 128 2.55 -10.30 -3.43
N ASN A 129 2.70 -11.04 -2.32
CA ASN A 129 2.62 -12.51 -2.31
C ASN A 129 1.22 -13.00 -2.69
N ASP A 130 0.17 -12.36 -2.19
CA ASP A 130 -1.22 -12.66 -2.57
C ASP A 130 -1.44 -12.38 -4.07
N PHE A 131 -0.89 -11.27 -4.60
CA PHE A 131 -0.95 -10.97 -6.02
C PHE A 131 -0.28 -12.07 -6.87
N VAL A 132 0.95 -12.47 -6.56
CA VAL A 132 1.68 -13.53 -7.29
C VAL A 132 0.94 -14.86 -7.21
N SER A 133 0.41 -15.20 -6.05
CA SER A 133 -0.39 -16.44 -5.84
C SER A 133 -1.65 -16.43 -6.71
N ASN A 134 -2.41 -15.32 -6.69
CA ASN A 134 -3.63 -15.17 -7.47
C ASN A 134 -3.36 -15.19 -8.97
N VAL A 135 -2.31 -14.48 -9.45
CA VAL A 135 -1.87 -14.55 -10.85
C VAL A 135 -1.60 -16.00 -11.26
N SER A 136 -0.85 -16.74 -10.44
CA SER A 136 -0.52 -18.13 -10.72
C SER A 136 -1.76 -19.02 -10.83
N HIS A 137 -2.73 -18.81 -9.95
CA HIS A 137 -4.01 -19.53 -9.96
C HIS A 137 -4.86 -19.21 -11.19
N GLU A 138 -5.02 -17.91 -11.50
CA GLU A 138 -5.81 -17.42 -12.62
C GLU A 138 -5.20 -17.79 -13.99
N LEU A 139 -3.87 -18.00 -14.08
CA LEU A 139 -3.21 -18.50 -15.29
C LEU A 139 -3.34 -20.02 -15.42
N LYS A 140 -3.22 -20.77 -14.32
CA LYS A 140 -3.20 -22.25 -14.34
C LYS A 140 -4.54 -22.84 -14.80
N THR A 141 -5.65 -22.26 -14.38
CA THR A 141 -7.00 -22.74 -14.71
C THR A 141 -7.28 -22.72 -16.22
N PRO A 142 -7.17 -21.59 -16.93
CA PRO A 142 -7.41 -21.56 -18.38
C PRO A 142 -6.38 -22.41 -19.15
N LEU A 143 -5.14 -22.46 -18.70
CA LEU A 143 -4.11 -23.31 -19.34
C LEU A 143 -4.48 -24.79 -19.25
N ALA A 144 -4.98 -25.26 -18.11
CA ALA A 144 -5.46 -26.63 -17.95
C ALA A 144 -6.67 -26.94 -18.85
N VAL A 145 -7.60 -25.97 -19.01
CA VAL A 145 -8.74 -26.11 -19.93
C VAL A 145 -8.24 -26.26 -21.37
N ILE A 146 -7.37 -25.36 -21.83
CA ILE A 146 -6.78 -25.44 -23.19
C ILE A 146 -6.11 -26.79 -23.40
N GLN A 147 -5.27 -27.23 -22.45
CA GLN A 147 -4.54 -28.50 -22.55
C GLN A 147 -5.48 -29.70 -22.61
N ASN A 148 -6.53 -29.75 -21.78
CA ASN A 148 -7.49 -30.83 -21.74
C ASN A 148 -8.27 -30.94 -23.07
N TYR A 149 -8.77 -29.82 -23.59
CA TYR A 149 -9.52 -29.83 -24.86
C TYR A 149 -8.60 -30.10 -26.06
N ALA A 150 -7.36 -29.63 -26.06
CA ALA A 150 -6.38 -29.96 -27.09
C ALA A 150 -6.01 -31.45 -27.07
N THR A 151 -5.85 -32.04 -25.89
CA THR A 151 -5.61 -33.50 -25.73
C THR A 151 -6.82 -34.31 -26.20
N ALA A 152 -8.03 -33.86 -25.86
CA ALA A 152 -9.26 -34.49 -26.34
C ALA A 152 -9.38 -34.45 -27.88
N LEU A 153 -9.00 -33.35 -28.51
CA LEU A 153 -8.92 -33.26 -29.97
C LEU A 153 -7.94 -34.24 -30.61
N GLN A 154 -6.83 -34.52 -29.95
CA GLN A 154 -5.81 -35.44 -30.47
C GLN A 154 -6.24 -36.95 -30.35
N ASN A 155 -7.01 -37.25 -29.31
CA ASN A 155 -7.32 -38.67 -28.96
C ASN A 155 -8.62 -39.19 -29.57
N THR A 156 -9.39 -38.37 -30.27
CA THR A 156 -10.70 -38.79 -30.80
C THR A 156 -10.67 -38.78 -32.33
N SER A 157 -11.21 -39.86 -32.95
CA SER A 157 -11.80 -39.85 -34.30
C SER A 157 -13.10 -39.02 -34.17
N THR A 158 -12.95 -37.73 -33.95
CA THR A 158 -14.00 -36.83 -33.44
C THR A 158 -14.95 -36.51 -34.57
N ASP A 159 -16.24 -36.73 -34.34
CA ASP A 159 -17.28 -36.16 -35.21
C ASP A 159 -17.05 -34.69 -35.37
N ALA A 160 -17.14 -34.16 -36.60
CA ALA A 160 -16.82 -32.78 -36.94
C ALA A 160 -17.48 -31.71 -36.03
N PRO A 161 -18.71 -31.86 -35.51
CA PRO A 161 -19.33 -30.93 -34.58
C PRO A 161 -18.62 -30.86 -33.22
N VAL A 162 -18.17 -31.99 -32.65
CA VAL A 162 -17.50 -32.05 -31.35
C VAL A 162 -16.09 -31.41 -31.45
N GLY A 163 -15.36 -31.70 -32.54
CA GLY A 163 -14.05 -31.08 -32.81
C GLY A 163 -14.15 -29.57 -32.95
N LYS A 164 -15.20 -29.07 -33.63
CA LYS A 164 -15.47 -27.64 -33.72
C LYS A 164 -15.72 -27.00 -32.36
N HIS A 165 -16.51 -27.65 -31.51
CA HIS A 165 -16.77 -27.17 -30.15
C HIS A 165 -15.47 -27.09 -29.31
N TYR A 166 -14.63 -28.13 -29.35
CA TYR A 166 -13.34 -28.11 -28.64
C TYR A 166 -12.43 -27.00 -29.11
N ALA A 167 -12.34 -26.79 -30.43
CA ALA A 167 -11.57 -25.67 -30.99
C ALA A 167 -12.11 -24.31 -30.57
N GLN A 168 -13.45 -24.16 -30.49
CA GLN A 168 -14.08 -22.92 -29.99
C GLN A 168 -13.73 -22.64 -28.53
N VAL A 169 -13.80 -23.66 -27.66
CA VAL A 169 -13.44 -23.52 -26.23
C VAL A 169 -11.97 -23.14 -26.09
N ILE A 170 -11.07 -23.77 -26.85
CA ILE A 170 -9.64 -23.41 -26.84
C ILE A 170 -9.46 -21.96 -27.27
N ALA A 171 -10.07 -21.52 -28.36
CA ALA A 171 -9.94 -20.16 -28.87
C ALA A 171 -10.46 -19.12 -27.86
N ALA A 172 -11.66 -19.33 -27.31
CA ALA A 172 -12.26 -18.44 -26.30
C ALA A 172 -11.40 -18.37 -25.03
N THR A 173 -10.91 -19.54 -24.54
CA THR A 173 -10.07 -19.58 -23.33
C THR A 173 -8.71 -18.92 -23.57
N SER A 174 -8.13 -19.07 -24.78
CA SER A 174 -6.87 -18.40 -25.16
C SER A 174 -7.03 -16.90 -25.25
N ALA A 175 -8.14 -16.40 -25.78
CA ALA A 175 -8.45 -14.95 -25.83
C ALA A 175 -8.58 -14.38 -24.42
N ARG A 176 -9.29 -15.07 -23.51
CA ARG A 176 -9.41 -14.68 -22.11
C ARG A 176 -8.06 -14.66 -21.39
N LEU A 177 -7.18 -15.64 -21.66
CA LEU A 177 -5.84 -15.68 -21.08
C LEU A 177 -4.98 -14.50 -21.58
N ALA A 178 -5.06 -14.16 -22.86
CA ALA A 178 -4.35 -13.01 -23.42
C ALA A 178 -4.83 -11.68 -22.80
N GLU A 179 -6.13 -11.53 -22.57
CA GLU A 179 -6.71 -10.38 -21.87
C GLU A 179 -6.19 -10.28 -20.43
N LEU A 180 -6.19 -11.40 -19.68
CA LEU A 180 -5.66 -11.46 -18.31
C LEU A 180 -4.20 -10.99 -18.27
N VAL A 181 -3.34 -11.53 -19.14
CA VAL A 181 -1.93 -11.13 -19.23
C VAL A 181 -1.80 -9.64 -19.57
N SER A 182 -2.59 -9.13 -20.52
CA SER A 182 -2.60 -7.71 -20.87
C SER A 182 -2.97 -6.82 -19.69
N ASN A 183 -4.00 -7.21 -18.93
CA ASN A 183 -4.45 -6.46 -17.75
C ASN A 183 -3.40 -6.47 -16.63
N ILE A 184 -2.71 -7.60 -16.41
CA ILE A 184 -1.59 -7.70 -15.46
C ILE A 184 -0.46 -6.74 -15.86
N LEU A 185 -0.07 -6.74 -17.14
CA LEU A 185 0.99 -5.86 -17.65
C LEU A 185 0.61 -4.37 -17.54
N LYS A 186 -0.64 -4.03 -17.88
CA LYS A 186 -1.16 -2.65 -17.72
C LYS A 186 -1.11 -2.22 -16.26
N LEU A 187 -1.60 -3.08 -15.34
CA LEU A 187 -1.61 -2.78 -13.90
C LEU A 187 -0.18 -2.57 -13.37
N ASN A 188 0.75 -3.45 -13.74
CA ASN A 188 2.16 -3.34 -13.34
C ASN A 188 2.78 -2.00 -13.82
N LYS A 189 2.59 -1.63 -15.08
CA LYS A 189 3.10 -0.36 -15.64
C LYS A 189 2.51 0.86 -14.93
N LEU A 190 1.19 0.83 -14.61
CA LEU A 190 0.51 1.89 -13.87
C LEU A 190 1.01 1.98 -12.41
N GLU A 191 1.32 0.85 -11.78
CA GLU A 191 1.85 0.82 -10.41
C GLU A 191 3.27 1.37 -10.31
N ASN A 192 4.12 1.03 -11.28
CA ASN A 192 5.50 1.49 -11.34
C ASN A 192 5.65 2.92 -11.90
N GLN A 193 4.54 3.60 -12.20
CA GLN A 193 4.54 4.93 -12.83
C GLN A 193 5.37 5.00 -14.12
N GLU A 194 5.48 3.88 -14.85
CA GLU A 194 6.18 3.82 -16.13
C GLU A 194 5.39 4.50 -17.26
N LEU A 195 4.08 4.67 -17.05
CA LEU A 195 3.19 5.38 -17.94
C LEU A 195 2.82 6.72 -17.28
N LEU A 196 3.38 7.80 -17.80
CA LEU A 196 2.97 9.15 -17.42
C LEU A 196 1.77 9.56 -18.28
N PRO A 197 0.71 10.18 -17.71
CA PRO A 197 -0.46 10.57 -18.47
C PRO A 197 -0.09 11.65 -19.50
N GLN A 198 -0.60 11.49 -20.73
CA GLN A 198 -0.49 12.47 -21.80
C GLN A 198 -1.78 13.24 -21.88
N TYR A 199 -1.79 14.45 -21.34
CA TYR A 199 -2.97 15.28 -21.28
C TYR A 199 -3.28 15.92 -22.64
N GLU A 200 -4.51 15.70 -23.14
CA GLU A 200 -5.05 16.29 -24.35
C GLU A 200 -6.52 16.67 -24.17
N LYS A 201 -7.05 17.54 -25.07
CA LYS A 201 -8.47 17.90 -25.08
C LYS A 201 -9.27 16.75 -25.69
N ILE A 202 -10.21 16.20 -24.92
CA ILE A 202 -11.00 15.02 -25.29
C ILE A 202 -12.48 15.35 -25.22
N ARG A 203 -13.23 15.05 -26.30
CA ARG A 203 -14.69 15.02 -26.31
C ARG A 203 -15.18 13.79 -25.54
N LEU A 204 -15.51 14.00 -24.29
CA LEU A 204 -15.87 12.89 -23.37
C LEU A 204 -17.21 12.24 -23.76
N ASP A 205 -18.16 13.03 -24.24
CA ASP A 205 -19.43 12.56 -24.75
C ASP A 205 -19.25 11.58 -25.94
N GLU A 206 -18.41 11.94 -26.92
CA GLU A 206 -18.09 11.08 -28.05
C GLU A 206 -17.33 9.81 -27.60
N MET A 207 -16.40 9.93 -26.67
CA MET A 207 -15.64 8.79 -26.15
C MET A 207 -16.56 7.79 -25.43
N LEU A 208 -17.48 8.26 -24.60
CA LEU A 208 -18.46 7.41 -23.92
C LEU A 208 -19.41 6.71 -24.94
N ALA A 209 -19.88 7.44 -25.95
CA ALA A 209 -20.68 6.85 -27.01
C ALA A 209 -19.93 5.76 -27.78
N GLN A 210 -18.65 6.01 -28.13
CA GLN A 210 -17.82 4.99 -28.79
C GLN A 210 -17.53 3.79 -27.88
N ALA A 211 -17.36 4.01 -26.59
CA ALA A 211 -17.19 2.92 -25.64
C ALA A 211 -18.43 2.03 -25.54
N LEU A 212 -19.64 2.61 -25.58
CA LEU A 212 -20.90 1.85 -25.62
C LEU A 212 -21.05 1.05 -26.91
N LEU A 213 -20.73 1.63 -28.08
CA LEU A 213 -20.81 0.96 -29.38
C LEU A 213 -19.94 -0.30 -29.46
N ARG A 214 -18.84 -0.36 -28.72
CA ARG A 214 -18.00 -1.59 -28.63
C ARG A 214 -18.75 -2.79 -28.02
N PHE A 215 -19.83 -2.56 -27.30
CA PHE A 215 -20.62 -3.60 -26.65
C PHE A 215 -22.01 -3.78 -27.29
N GLU A 216 -22.28 -3.13 -28.43
CA GLU A 216 -23.60 -3.14 -29.15
C GLU A 216 -24.11 -4.57 -29.34
N GLU A 217 -23.27 -5.49 -29.88
CA GLU A 217 -23.66 -6.88 -30.12
C GLU A 217 -24.15 -7.57 -28.84
N LYS A 218 -23.47 -7.38 -27.71
CA LYS A 218 -23.85 -8.00 -26.41
C LYS A 218 -25.09 -7.33 -25.81
N ILE A 219 -25.25 -6.03 -26.02
CA ILE A 219 -26.41 -5.25 -25.60
C ILE A 219 -27.66 -5.76 -26.34
N ASP A 220 -27.52 -5.97 -27.64
CA ASP A 220 -28.60 -6.48 -28.51
C ASP A 220 -28.92 -7.95 -28.18
N GLU A 221 -27.88 -8.83 -28.01
CA GLU A 221 -28.08 -10.23 -27.62
C GLU A 221 -28.86 -10.38 -26.32
N LYS A 222 -28.61 -9.50 -25.35
CA LYS A 222 -29.35 -9.48 -24.08
C LYS A 222 -30.62 -8.64 -24.09
N ASN A 223 -30.91 -7.95 -25.19
CA ASN A 223 -32.03 -7.01 -25.32
C ASN A 223 -32.05 -5.96 -24.18
N LEU A 224 -30.89 -5.31 -23.93
CA LEU A 224 -30.75 -4.33 -22.86
C LEU A 224 -31.27 -2.96 -23.29
N GLU A 225 -32.01 -2.29 -22.41
CA GLU A 225 -32.44 -0.92 -22.60
C GLU A 225 -31.32 0.05 -22.22
N LEU A 226 -30.96 0.95 -23.18
CA LEU A 226 -29.92 1.98 -22.93
C LEU A 226 -30.57 3.34 -22.66
N GLU A 227 -30.23 3.94 -21.53
CA GLU A 227 -30.61 5.30 -21.15
C GLU A 227 -29.34 6.18 -21.14
N CYS A 228 -29.14 7.02 -22.14
CA CYS A 228 -27.93 7.83 -22.30
C CYS A 228 -28.26 9.33 -22.28
N GLU A 229 -27.64 10.04 -21.33
CA GLU A 229 -27.64 11.50 -21.24
C GLU A 229 -26.20 12.01 -21.35
N LEU A 230 -25.76 12.29 -22.57
CA LEU A 230 -24.38 12.66 -22.89
C LEU A 230 -24.35 14.04 -23.55
N PRO A 231 -24.47 15.13 -22.78
CA PRO A 231 -24.28 16.48 -23.29
C PRO A 231 -22.85 16.69 -23.81
N GLU A 232 -22.70 17.53 -24.84
CA GLU A 232 -21.38 17.88 -25.35
C GLU A 232 -20.47 18.39 -24.24
N MET A 233 -19.36 17.69 -24.05
CA MET A 233 -18.42 18.02 -22.97
C MET A 233 -16.98 17.66 -23.34
N THR A 234 -16.09 18.65 -23.16
CA THR A 234 -14.65 18.47 -23.35
C THR A 234 -13.95 18.50 -21.99
N ILE A 235 -12.98 17.61 -21.79
CA ILE A 235 -12.08 17.61 -20.63
C ILE A 235 -10.63 17.51 -21.10
N VAL A 236 -9.70 17.95 -20.26
CA VAL A 236 -8.25 17.76 -20.46
C VAL A 236 -7.83 16.54 -19.66
N SER A 237 -7.49 15.46 -20.34
CA SER A 237 -7.12 14.19 -19.70
C SER A 237 -6.32 13.31 -20.65
N ASP A 238 -5.99 12.10 -20.25
CA ASP A 238 -5.34 11.08 -21.08
C ASP A 238 -6.39 10.13 -21.69
N ALA A 239 -6.43 10.07 -23.03
CA ALA A 239 -7.43 9.26 -23.75
C ALA A 239 -7.31 7.77 -23.43
N GLY A 240 -6.08 7.24 -23.35
CA GLY A 240 -5.86 5.83 -23.05
C GLY A 240 -6.29 5.46 -21.62
N TYR A 241 -6.10 6.36 -20.69
CA TYR A 241 -6.56 6.18 -19.30
C TYR A 241 -8.07 6.21 -19.20
N LEU A 242 -8.70 7.16 -19.86
CA LEU A 242 -10.17 7.24 -19.91
C LEU A 242 -10.78 6.01 -20.59
N GLU A 243 -10.19 5.51 -21.67
CA GLU A 243 -10.65 4.26 -22.30
C GLU A 243 -10.57 3.07 -21.34
N ILE A 244 -9.54 2.97 -20.50
CA ILE A 244 -9.44 1.92 -19.48
C ILE A 244 -10.62 2.02 -18.51
N ILE A 245 -10.97 3.22 -18.06
CA ILE A 245 -12.09 3.43 -17.13
C ILE A 245 -13.40 3.00 -17.77
N TRP A 246 -13.74 3.59 -18.91
CA TRP A 246 -15.07 3.40 -19.52
C TRP A 246 -15.28 1.98 -20.03
N ASN A 247 -14.27 1.38 -20.67
CA ASN A 247 -14.40 0.00 -21.14
C ASN A 247 -14.59 -1.00 -19.98
N ASN A 248 -13.92 -0.82 -18.84
CA ASN A 248 -14.11 -1.71 -17.70
C ASN A 248 -15.47 -1.51 -17.03
N LEU A 249 -15.92 -0.27 -16.83
CA LEU A 249 -17.20 -0.01 -16.16
C LEU A 249 -18.38 -0.41 -17.04
N ILE A 250 -18.36 -0.09 -18.34
CA ILE A 250 -19.42 -0.48 -19.29
C ILE A 250 -19.42 -2.00 -19.46
N SER A 251 -18.25 -2.65 -19.60
CA SER A 251 -18.16 -4.11 -19.67
C SER A 251 -18.79 -4.77 -18.45
N ASN A 252 -18.56 -4.24 -17.25
CA ASN A 252 -19.18 -4.76 -16.03
C ASN A 252 -20.71 -4.55 -16.06
N ALA A 253 -21.20 -3.39 -16.43
CA ALA A 253 -22.63 -3.12 -16.55
C ALA A 253 -23.32 -4.11 -17.52
N VAL A 254 -22.77 -4.28 -18.73
CA VAL A 254 -23.31 -5.23 -19.74
C VAL A 254 -23.25 -6.68 -19.24
N LYS A 255 -22.18 -7.04 -18.55
CA LYS A 255 -21.96 -8.38 -18.03
C LYS A 255 -22.95 -8.77 -16.95
N PHE A 256 -23.13 -7.91 -15.94
CA PHE A 256 -23.91 -8.20 -14.74
C PHE A 256 -25.41 -7.87 -14.88
N THR A 257 -25.79 -7.16 -15.93
CA THR A 257 -27.21 -6.93 -16.24
C THR A 257 -27.83 -8.19 -16.83
N GLU A 258 -28.96 -8.60 -16.28
CA GLU A 258 -29.76 -9.71 -16.81
C GLU A 258 -30.44 -9.34 -18.14
N PRO A 259 -30.83 -10.32 -18.99
CA PRO A 259 -31.57 -10.05 -20.20
C PRO A 259 -32.83 -9.20 -19.96
N ASN A 260 -33.09 -8.25 -20.85
CA ASN A 260 -34.13 -7.23 -20.76
C ASN A 260 -33.93 -6.22 -19.60
N GLY A 261 -32.73 -6.14 -19.04
CA GLY A 261 -32.40 -5.14 -18.05
C GLY A 261 -32.06 -3.78 -18.66
N LYS A 262 -31.61 -2.86 -17.80
CA LYS A 262 -31.33 -1.48 -18.17
C LYS A 262 -29.88 -1.10 -17.83
N ILE A 263 -29.27 -0.29 -18.70
CA ILE A 263 -27.98 0.36 -18.47
C ILE A 263 -28.17 1.85 -18.70
N GLY A 264 -27.77 2.65 -17.70
CA GLY A 264 -27.75 4.11 -17.77
C GLY A 264 -26.36 4.69 -17.85
N VAL A 265 -26.12 5.66 -18.73
CA VAL A 265 -24.88 6.42 -18.78
C VAL A 265 -25.19 7.90 -18.78
N THR A 266 -24.79 8.62 -17.74
CA THR A 266 -25.02 10.05 -17.65
C THR A 266 -23.72 10.81 -17.50
N LEU A 267 -23.60 11.94 -18.16
CA LEU A 267 -22.46 12.86 -18.11
C LEU A 267 -22.98 14.22 -17.66
N GLN A 268 -22.41 14.75 -16.58
CA GLN A 268 -22.81 16.05 -16.04
C GLN A 268 -21.62 16.82 -15.48
N ARG A 269 -21.77 18.14 -15.35
CA ARG A 269 -20.79 19.00 -14.70
C ARG A 269 -21.29 19.44 -13.34
N GLU A 270 -20.51 19.16 -12.30
CA GLU A 270 -20.78 19.58 -10.93
C GLU A 270 -19.63 20.44 -10.43
N ASN A 271 -19.78 21.79 -10.49
CA ASN A 271 -18.73 22.73 -10.14
C ASN A 271 -17.43 22.48 -10.93
N GLU A 272 -16.33 22.10 -10.23
CA GLU A 272 -15.02 21.80 -10.82
C GLU A 272 -14.92 20.35 -11.33
N TRP A 273 -15.93 19.54 -11.09
CA TRP A 273 -15.91 18.12 -11.41
C TRP A 273 -16.72 17.80 -12.67
N THR A 274 -16.15 17.00 -13.53
CA THR A 274 -16.88 16.26 -14.55
C THR A 274 -17.27 14.92 -13.95
N VAL A 275 -18.58 14.65 -13.91
CA VAL A 275 -19.14 13.45 -13.28
C VAL A 275 -19.73 12.56 -14.34
N VAL A 276 -19.26 11.32 -14.39
CA VAL A 276 -19.83 10.25 -15.22
C VAL A 276 -20.43 9.22 -14.29
N LYS A 277 -21.72 8.93 -14.49
CA LYS A 277 -22.42 7.87 -13.78
C LYS A 277 -22.77 6.76 -14.77
N ILE A 278 -22.35 5.53 -14.44
CA ILE A 278 -22.70 4.31 -15.19
C ILE A 278 -23.50 3.44 -14.24
N SER A 279 -24.75 3.16 -14.59
CA SER A 279 -25.69 2.39 -13.78
C SER A 279 -26.17 1.15 -14.53
N ASP A 280 -26.45 0.10 -13.80
CA ASP A 280 -27.01 -1.16 -14.28
C ASP A 280 -28.15 -1.64 -13.38
N SER A 281 -29.07 -2.41 -13.93
CA SER A 281 -30.15 -3.09 -13.20
C SER A 281 -29.80 -4.56 -12.90
N GLY A 282 -28.52 -4.86 -12.67
CA GLY A 282 -28.03 -6.21 -12.45
C GLY A 282 -28.23 -6.73 -11.03
N CYS A 283 -27.45 -7.75 -10.66
CA CYS A 283 -27.57 -8.42 -9.36
C CYS A 283 -27.21 -7.52 -8.15
N GLY A 284 -26.55 -6.39 -8.38
CA GLY A 284 -26.06 -5.53 -7.31
C GLY A 284 -24.84 -6.11 -6.59
N ILE A 285 -24.38 -5.39 -5.57
CA ILE A 285 -23.16 -5.69 -4.78
C ILE A 285 -23.56 -5.78 -3.31
N PHE A 286 -23.11 -6.83 -2.62
CA PHE A 286 -23.32 -6.96 -1.19
C PHE A 286 -22.56 -5.88 -0.42
N PRO A 287 -23.13 -5.26 0.61
CA PRO A 287 -22.47 -4.20 1.39
C PRO A 287 -21.13 -4.62 1.98
N GLU A 288 -21.01 -5.88 2.39
CA GLU A 288 -19.80 -6.46 2.99
C GLU A 288 -18.65 -6.55 1.97
N THR A 289 -18.98 -6.67 0.69
CA THR A 289 -18.01 -6.78 -0.41
C THR A 289 -17.69 -5.45 -1.06
N GLY A 290 -18.55 -4.45 -0.89
CA GLY A 290 -18.44 -3.15 -1.55
C GLY A 290 -17.10 -2.43 -1.33
N ALA A 291 -16.50 -2.56 -0.14
CA ALA A 291 -15.19 -1.98 0.15
C ALA A 291 -14.03 -2.69 -0.58
N ARG A 292 -14.24 -3.93 -1.06
CA ARG A 292 -13.20 -4.78 -1.64
C ARG A 292 -13.29 -4.95 -3.15
N ILE A 293 -14.32 -4.43 -3.80
CA ILE A 293 -14.52 -4.60 -5.25
C ILE A 293 -13.37 -3.99 -6.09
N PHE A 294 -12.61 -3.08 -5.51
CA PHE A 294 -11.44 -2.46 -6.14
C PHE A 294 -10.13 -3.20 -5.82
N ASP A 295 -10.17 -4.25 -4.97
CA ASP A 295 -9.00 -5.07 -4.68
C ASP A 295 -8.64 -5.94 -5.88
N LYS A 296 -7.35 -6.19 -6.09
CA LYS A 296 -6.85 -7.03 -7.18
C LYS A 296 -7.35 -8.47 -7.02
N PHE A 297 -7.84 -9.06 -8.12
CA PHE A 297 -8.39 -10.43 -8.17
C PHE A 297 -9.60 -10.66 -7.27
N TYR A 298 -10.17 -9.61 -6.73
CA TYR A 298 -11.39 -9.78 -5.94
C TYR A 298 -12.56 -10.06 -6.88
N GLN A 299 -13.25 -11.16 -6.61
CA GLN A 299 -14.50 -11.55 -7.24
C GLN A 299 -15.50 -11.75 -6.11
N GLY A 300 -16.68 -11.14 -6.22
CA GLY A 300 -17.78 -11.40 -5.28
C GLY A 300 -18.19 -12.88 -5.33
N ASP A 301 -19.21 -13.24 -4.58
CA ASP A 301 -19.60 -14.63 -4.34
C ASP A 301 -19.53 -15.52 -5.61
N THR A 302 -18.76 -16.58 -5.55
CA THR A 302 -18.42 -17.49 -6.66
C THR A 302 -19.58 -18.38 -7.13
N SER A 303 -20.75 -18.26 -6.51
CA SER A 303 -21.96 -19.02 -6.88
C SER A 303 -22.52 -18.64 -8.25
N HIS A 304 -22.20 -17.45 -8.76
CA HIS A 304 -22.44 -17.05 -10.14
C HIS A 304 -21.10 -16.93 -10.87
N ALA A 305 -20.59 -18.07 -11.38
CA ALA A 305 -19.35 -18.17 -12.14
C ALA A 305 -19.42 -17.39 -13.47
N GLN A 306 -19.64 -16.08 -13.38
CA GLN A 306 -19.62 -15.18 -14.51
C GLN A 306 -18.19 -14.73 -14.80
N GLU A 307 -17.86 -14.68 -16.08
CA GLU A 307 -16.54 -14.36 -16.63
C GLU A 307 -15.91 -13.08 -16.05
N GLY A 308 -14.69 -13.16 -15.56
CA GLY A 308 -13.90 -12.00 -15.15
C GLY A 308 -12.67 -12.43 -14.37
N ASN A 309 -11.63 -11.62 -14.38
CA ASN A 309 -10.37 -11.89 -13.70
C ASN A 309 -10.15 -11.04 -12.44
N GLY A 310 -11.13 -10.22 -12.03
CA GLY A 310 -11.05 -9.38 -10.85
C GLY A 310 -10.01 -8.26 -10.93
N LEU A 311 -9.50 -7.92 -12.14
CA LEU A 311 -8.50 -6.85 -12.33
C LEU A 311 -9.10 -5.56 -12.89
N GLY A 312 -10.28 -5.61 -13.51
CA GLY A 312 -10.87 -4.47 -14.20
C GLY A 312 -11.13 -3.27 -13.29
N LEU A 313 -11.79 -3.47 -12.14
CA LEU A 313 -12.03 -2.39 -11.17
C LEU A 313 -10.77 -1.92 -10.46
N ALA A 314 -9.79 -2.80 -10.24
CA ALA A 314 -8.49 -2.41 -9.71
C ALA A 314 -7.73 -1.50 -10.68
N LEU A 315 -7.79 -1.78 -12.00
CA LEU A 315 -7.27 -0.90 -13.05
C LEU A 315 -7.98 0.46 -13.05
N VAL A 316 -9.31 0.46 -12.99
CA VAL A 316 -10.12 1.68 -12.91
C VAL A 316 -9.70 2.54 -11.72
N LYS A 317 -9.64 1.96 -10.53
CA LYS A 317 -9.23 2.67 -9.31
C LYS A 317 -7.84 3.26 -9.44
N LYS A 318 -6.87 2.48 -9.95
CA LYS A 318 -5.50 2.93 -10.13
C LYS A 318 -5.38 4.10 -11.10
N VAL A 319 -6.09 4.03 -12.24
CA VAL A 319 -6.10 5.11 -13.24
C VAL A 319 -6.73 6.37 -12.67
N ILE A 320 -7.87 6.25 -11.98
CA ILE A 320 -8.55 7.39 -11.35
C ILE A 320 -7.64 8.05 -10.30
N ASP A 321 -6.93 7.26 -9.49
CA ASP A 321 -5.96 7.78 -8.51
C ASP A 321 -4.81 8.56 -9.19
N ILE A 322 -4.32 8.09 -10.34
CA ILE A 322 -3.28 8.78 -11.13
C ILE A 322 -3.80 10.10 -11.70
N LEU A 323 -5.06 10.13 -12.16
CA LEU A 323 -5.70 11.33 -12.70
C LEU A 323 -6.17 12.31 -11.60
N GLY A 324 -6.00 11.95 -10.31
CA GLY A 324 -6.46 12.77 -9.18
C GLY A 324 -7.98 12.87 -9.08
N GLY A 325 -8.70 11.89 -9.59
CA GLY A 325 -10.15 11.78 -9.56
C GLY A 325 -10.66 10.97 -8.37
N GLU A 326 -11.98 10.78 -8.34
CA GLU A 326 -12.69 10.00 -7.33
C GLU A 326 -13.61 8.98 -7.99
N ILE A 327 -13.74 7.80 -7.39
CA ILE A 327 -14.75 6.81 -7.77
C ILE A 327 -15.52 6.37 -6.54
N SER A 328 -16.84 6.29 -6.68
CA SER A 328 -17.73 5.73 -5.68
C SER A 328 -18.72 4.78 -6.34
N VAL A 329 -19.33 3.91 -5.53
CA VAL A 329 -20.35 2.96 -5.96
C VAL A 329 -21.54 3.03 -5.03
N GLU A 330 -22.73 3.07 -5.61
CA GLU A 330 -24.02 2.93 -4.94
C GLU A 330 -24.64 1.64 -5.46
N SER A 331 -24.96 0.70 -4.60
CA SER A 331 -25.52 -0.58 -5.04
C SER A 331 -26.44 -1.18 -4.01
N GLU A 332 -27.49 -1.84 -4.50
CA GLU A 332 -28.43 -2.61 -3.68
C GLU A 332 -28.64 -3.98 -4.34
N VAL A 333 -28.52 -5.04 -3.56
CA VAL A 333 -28.65 -6.42 -4.04
C VAL A 333 -30.03 -6.62 -4.69
N GLY A 334 -30.03 -7.12 -5.92
CA GLY A 334 -31.23 -7.35 -6.72
C GLY A 334 -31.83 -6.11 -7.38
N LYS A 335 -31.23 -4.92 -7.21
CA LYS A 335 -31.67 -3.69 -7.90
C LYS A 335 -30.66 -3.12 -8.87
N GLY A 336 -29.38 -3.56 -8.73
CA GLY A 336 -28.29 -3.12 -9.59
C GLY A 336 -27.25 -2.26 -8.89
N SER A 337 -26.34 -1.70 -9.69
CA SER A 337 -25.24 -0.86 -9.21
C SER A 337 -25.11 0.42 -10.03
N ALA A 338 -24.55 1.45 -9.40
CA ALA A 338 -24.21 2.70 -10.06
C ALA A 338 -22.79 3.13 -9.64
N PHE A 339 -21.90 3.22 -10.61
CA PHE A 339 -20.55 3.72 -10.44
C PHE A 339 -20.52 5.20 -10.80
N LEU A 340 -20.03 6.04 -9.89
CA LEU A 340 -19.83 7.48 -10.11
C LEU A 340 -18.33 7.75 -10.18
N VAL A 341 -17.90 8.29 -11.32
CA VAL A 341 -16.51 8.73 -11.54
C VAL A 341 -16.51 10.24 -11.60
N ARG A 342 -15.68 10.86 -10.77
CA ARG A 342 -15.44 12.31 -10.74
C ARG A 342 -14.02 12.62 -11.20
N LEU A 343 -13.90 13.40 -12.24
CA LEU A 343 -12.61 13.84 -12.78
C LEU A 343 -12.53 15.36 -12.66
N LYS A 344 -11.39 15.88 -12.25
CA LYS A 344 -11.16 17.33 -12.28
C LYS A 344 -10.97 17.75 -13.73
N GLY A 345 -11.85 18.61 -14.22
CA GLY A 345 -11.63 19.29 -15.48
C GLY A 345 -10.70 20.49 -15.22
N GLU A 346 -9.51 20.51 -15.79
CA GLU A 346 -8.79 21.78 -15.86
C GLU A 346 -9.62 22.74 -16.71
N GLN A 347 -9.88 23.93 -16.13
CA GLN A 347 -10.47 25.03 -16.86
C GLN A 347 -9.39 25.62 -17.79
N GLU A 348 -9.78 26.02 -19.01
CA GLU A 348 -8.99 26.98 -19.80
C GLU A 348 -8.73 28.26 -19.02
#